data_1c479250219a50918575e96d49d088c7
#
_entry.id   1c479250219a50918575e96d49d088c7
#
_cell.length_a   1.000
_cell.length_b   1.000
_cell.length_c   1.000
_cell.angle_alpha   90.00
_cell.angle_beta   90.00
_cell.angle_gamma   90.00
#
_symmetry.space_group_name_H-M   'P 1'
#
loop_
_entity.id
_entity.type
_entity.pdbx_description
1 polymer ?
#
loop_
_entity_poly.entity_id
_entity_poly.type
_entity_poly.pdbx_seq_one_letter_code
_entity_poly.pdbx_strand_id
1 'polypeptide(L)'
;XGCRVLVDARDKLGIPWQYTENEKHGMFLMAFENKAGMPIEPATFQLYVPALGALWRDLGIKEAFSRRSEYQLGESVKYFLDNLDRIGQLNYFPSKQDILLARKATKGIVEHDFIIKKIPFKMVDVGGQRSQRQKWFQCFDGITSILFMVSSSEYDQVLMEDRRTNRLVESMNIFETIVNNKLFFNVSIILFLNKMDLLVEKVKTVSIKKYFSDFKGDPHRLEDVQRYLVQCFDRKRRNRSKPVVSPPHHFTTAIDTENIRFVFHAVKDTILQENLKDIMLQ
;
A
#
# COMPACT_ATOMS: atom_id res chain seq x y z
N UNK A 1 -12.22 -12.28 -2.49
CA UNK A 1 -11.60 -12.61 -1.76
C UNK A 1 -11.78 -12.00 -0.57
N GLY A 2 -11.81 -10.98 -0.65
CA GLY A 2 -11.84 -10.14 0.55
C GLY A 2 -12.98 -10.42 1.50
N CYS A 3 -14.17 -10.54 0.97
CA CYS A 3 -15.31 -10.80 1.85
C CYS A 3 -15.20 -12.17 2.51
N ARG A 4 -14.63 -13.13 1.82
CA ARG A 4 -14.40 -14.44 2.44
C ARG A 4 -13.45 -14.32 3.62
N VAL A 5 -12.44 -13.47 3.50
CA VAL A 5 -11.53 -13.24 4.63
C VAL A 5 -12.30 -12.67 5.82
N LEU A 6 -13.23 -11.75 5.55
CA LEU A 6 -14.02 -11.14 6.62
C LEU A 6 -14.93 -12.17 7.30
N VAL A 7 -15.57 -13.04 6.52
CA VAL A 7 -16.43 -14.08 7.08
C VAL A 7 -15.63 -15.03 7.96
N ASP A 8 -14.46 -15.45 7.45
CA ASP A 8 -13.58 -16.34 8.21
C ASP A 8 -13.07 -15.66 9.47
N ALA A 9 -12.68 -14.40 9.40
CA ALA A 9 -12.19 -13.66 10.55
C ALA A 9 -13.28 -13.48 11.60
N ARG A 10 -14.52 -13.19 11.19
CA ARG A 10 -15.61 -13.07 12.11
C ARG A 10 -15.73 -14.35 12.95
N ASP A 11 -15.65 -15.51 12.30
CA ASP A 11 -15.77 -16.78 12.99
C ASP A 11 -14.60 -16.99 13.93
N LYS A 12 -13.38 -16.78 13.47
CA LYS A 12 -12.19 -17.05 14.27
C LYS A 12 -12.06 -16.10 15.45
N LEU A 13 -12.55 -14.87 15.30
CA LEU A 13 -12.53 -13.89 16.39
C LEU A 13 -13.71 -14.05 17.34
N GLY A 14 -14.62 -14.97 17.05
CA GLY A 14 -15.75 -15.23 17.92
C GLY A 14 -16.80 -14.14 17.90
N ILE A 15 -16.92 -13.40 16.80
CA ILE A 15 -17.88 -12.31 16.69
C ILE A 15 -19.22 -12.87 16.23
N PRO A 16 -20.34 -12.60 16.97
CA PRO A 16 -21.63 -13.12 16.53
C PRO A 16 -22.17 -12.37 15.32
N TRP A 17 -23.00 -13.03 14.55
CA TRP A 17 -23.76 -12.36 13.48
C TRP A 17 -24.74 -11.37 14.12
N GLN A 18 -24.93 -10.23 13.45
CA GLN A 18 -26.03 -9.35 13.83
C GLN A 18 -27.38 -10.04 13.57
N TYR A 19 -27.48 -10.64 12.38
CA TYR A 19 -28.66 -11.40 11.98
C TYR A 19 -28.22 -12.81 11.67
N THR A 20 -28.75 -13.77 12.40
CA THR A 20 -28.34 -15.17 12.23
C THR A 20 -28.65 -15.69 10.84
N GLU A 21 -29.63 -15.09 10.15
CA GLU A 21 -29.94 -15.50 8.79
C GLU A 21 -28.80 -15.22 7.82
N ASN A 22 -27.88 -14.33 8.16
CA ASN A 22 -26.73 -14.05 7.31
C ASN A 22 -25.70 -15.16 7.31
N GLU A 23 -25.83 -16.12 8.23
CA GLU A 23 -24.93 -17.26 8.22
C GLU A 23 -25.01 -18.03 6.90
N LYS A 24 -26.20 -18.15 6.33
CA LYS A 24 -26.37 -18.83 5.05
C LYS A 24 -25.60 -18.10 3.93
N HIS A 25 -25.59 -16.77 3.97
CA HIS A 25 -24.82 -16.00 2.99
C HIS A 25 -23.34 -16.23 3.15
N GLY A 26 -22.87 -16.30 4.39
CA GLY A 26 -21.48 -16.63 4.67
C GLY A 26 -21.09 -18.00 4.14
N MET A 27 -21.94 -18.99 4.39
CA MET A 27 -21.68 -20.34 3.91
C MET A 27 -21.68 -20.40 2.37
N PHE A 28 -22.63 -19.68 1.75
CA PHE A 28 -22.69 -19.61 0.29
C PHE A 28 -21.40 -19.03 -0.27
N LEU A 29 -20.92 -17.94 0.35
CA LEU A 29 -19.70 -17.29 -0.12
C LEU A 29 -18.47 -18.17 0.12
N MET A 30 -18.39 -18.82 1.28
CA MET A 30 -17.23 -19.66 1.59
C MET A 30 -17.16 -20.89 0.70
N ALA A 31 -18.27 -21.32 0.13
CA ALA A 31 -18.29 -22.47 -0.78
C ALA A 31 -17.79 -22.11 -2.19
N PHE A 32 -17.62 -20.83 -2.48
CA PHE A 32 -17.14 -20.40 -3.79
C PHE A 32 -15.71 -20.93 -4.03
N GLU A 33 -15.51 -21.51 -5.17
CA GLU A 33 -14.17 -21.99 -5.57
C GLU A 33 -13.69 -21.15 -6.75
N ASN A 34 -12.61 -20.42 -6.50
CA ASN A 34 -12.00 -19.60 -7.54
C ASN A 34 -10.80 -20.33 -8.13
N LYS A 35 -10.92 -20.76 -9.37
CA LYS A 35 -9.82 -21.43 -10.05
C LYS A 35 -8.77 -20.39 -10.40
N ALA A 36 -7.53 -20.66 -10.04
CA ALA A 36 -6.44 -19.72 -10.24
C ALA A 36 -6.31 -19.35 -11.71
N GLY A 37 -6.21 -18.04 -11.96
CA GLY A 37 -6.02 -17.54 -13.30
C GLY A 37 -7.27 -17.49 -14.16
N MET A 38 -8.40 -17.93 -13.64
CA MET A 38 -9.66 -17.90 -14.39
C MET A 38 -10.50 -16.70 -13.95
N PRO A 39 -10.94 -15.88 -14.88
CA PRO A 39 -11.84 -14.76 -14.50
C PRO A 39 -13.23 -15.29 -14.13
N ILE A 40 -13.87 -14.58 -13.24
CA ILE A 40 -15.24 -14.88 -12.85
C ILE A 40 -16.19 -14.28 -13.89
N GLU A 41 -17.07 -15.09 -14.42
CA GLU A 41 -18.01 -14.60 -15.42
C GLU A 41 -19.03 -13.66 -14.78
N PRO A 42 -19.51 -12.66 -15.52
CA PRO A 42 -20.47 -11.71 -14.97
C PRO A 42 -21.71 -12.36 -14.37
N ALA A 43 -22.28 -13.37 -15.05
CA ALA A 43 -23.47 -14.03 -14.53
C ALA A 43 -23.19 -14.73 -13.20
N THR A 44 -22.01 -15.31 -13.04
CA THR A 44 -21.63 -15.95 -11.80
C THR A 44 -21.50 -14.91 -10.69
N PHE A 45 -20.83 -13.79 -10.99
CA PHE A 45 -20.68 -12.74 -9.98
C PHE A 45 -22.03 -12.21 -9.52
N GLN A 46 -22.99 -12.09 -10.44
CA GLN A 46 -24.31 -11.60 -10.10
C GLN A 46 -25.00 -12.48 -9.05
N LEU A 47 -24.69 -13.77 -9.03
CA LEU A 47 -25.28 -14.66 -8.04
C LEU A 47 -24.81 -14.31 -6.62
N TYR A 48 -23.63 -13.75 -6.51
CA TYR A 48 -23.05 -13.45 -5.21
C TYR A 48 -23.34 -12.03 -4.71
N VAL A 49 -23.79 -11.14 -5.58
CA VAL A 49 -23.97 -9.74 -5.20
C VAL A 49 -24.94 -9.58 -4.02
N PRO A 50 -26.12 -10.23 -4.01
CA PRO A 50 -26.99 -10.07 -2.84
C PRO A 50 -26.37 -10.56 -1.55
N ALA A 51 -25.67 -11.69 -1.60
CA ALA A 51 -25.00 -12.20 -0.40
C ALA A 51 -23.91 -11.24 0.07
N LEU A 52 -23.10 -10.73 -0.85
CA LEU A 52 -22.05 -9.77 -0.48
C LEU A 52 -22.66 -8.53 0.16
N GLY A 53 -23.77 -8.03 -0.38
CA GLY A 53 -24.42 -6.86 0.18
C GLY A 53 -24.95 -7.12 1.59
N ALA A 54 -25.58 -8.27 1.78
CA ALA A 54 -26.12 -8.61 3.10
C ALA A 54 -25.01 -8.77 4.12
N LEU A 55 -23.92 -9.42 3.72
CA LEU A 55 -22.79 -9.62 4.62
C LEU A 55 -22.17 -8.29 5.00
N TRP A 56 -21.94 -7.40 4.02
CA TRP A 56 -21.28 -6.13 4.31
C TRP A 56 -22.12 -5.24 5.22
N ARG A 57 -23.44 -5.39 5.21
CA ARG A 57 -24.32 -4.62 6.10
C ARG A 57 -24.37 -5.20 7.52
N ASP A 58 -23.97 -6.45 7.72
CA ASP A 58 -24.05 -7.08 9.04
C ASP A 58 -23.02 -6.47 9.99
N LEU A 59 -23.47 -6.10 11.18
CA LEU A 59 -22.58 -5.47 12.16
C LEU A 59 -21.48 -6.41 12.63
N GLY A 60 -21.71 -7.74 12.59
CA GLY A 60 -20.65 -8.68 12.90
C GLY A 60 -19.51 -8.61 11.89
N ILE A 61 -19.84 -8.49 10.62
CA ILE A 61 -18.82 -8.32 9.58
C ILE A 61 -18.14 -6.97 9.73
N LYS A 62 -18.89 -5.92 10.05
CA LYS A 62 -18.30 -4.60 10.26
C LYS A 62 -17.33 -4.62 11.44
N GLU A 63 -17.65 -5.36 12.50
CA GLU A 63 -16.73 -5.48 13.62
C GLU A 63 -15.47 -6.24 13.21
N ALA A 64 -15.63 -7.32 12.45
CA ALA A 64 -14.45 -8.02 11.93
C ALA A 64 -13.57 -7.08 11.12
N PHE A 65 -14.18 -6.24 10.29
CA PHE A 65 -13.43 -5.26 9.52
C PHE A 65 -12.69 -4.28 10.43
N SER A 66 -13.33 -3.82 11.49
CA SER A 66 -12.71 -2.85 12.40
C SER A 66 -11.48 -3.44 13.10
N ARG A 67 -11.40 -4.76 13.17
CA ARG A 67 -10.29 -5.45 13.79
C ARG A 67 -9.32 -6.05 12.77
N ARG A 68 -9.29 -5.49 11.57
CA ARG A 68 -8.51 -6.06 10.47
C ARG A 68 -7.00 -6.06 10.72
N SER A 69 -6.53 -5.29 11.68
CA SER A 69 -5.11 -5.35 12.03
C SER A 69 -4.72 -6.69 12.65
N GLU A 70 -5.70 -7.46 13.12
CA GLU A 70 -5.42 -8.75 13.76
C GLU A 70 -5.30 -9.89 12.76
N TYR A 71 -5.52 -9.63 11.48
CA TYR A 71 -5.42 -10.64 10.43
C TYR A 71 -5.06 -9.92 9.13
N GLN A 72 -5.02 -10.67 8.03
CA GLN A 72 -4.57 -10.09 6.75
C GLN A 72 -5.77 -9.83 5.85
N LEU A 73 -6.07 -8.57 5.63
CA LEU A 73 -7.15 -8.14 4.75
C LEU A 73 -6.60 -7.13 3.76
N GLY A 74 -6.91 -7.34 2.48
CA GLY A 74 -6.52 -6.38 1.46
C GLY A 74 -7.11 -5.01 1.71
N GLU A 75 -6.35 -3.96 1.44
CA GLU A 75 -6.77 -2.61 1.81
C GLU A 75 -7.86 -2.04 0.92
N SER A 76 -8.13 -2.65 -0.24
CA SER A 76 -9.18 -2.19 -1.14
C SER A 76 -10.51 -2.88 -0.91
N VAL A 77 -10.59 -3.80 0.03
CA VAL A 77 -11.81 -4.56 0.25
C VAL A 77 -12.97 -3.64 0.61
N LYS A 78 -12.74 -2.70 1.53
CA LYS A 78 -13.80 -1.76 1.92
C LYS A 78 -14.28 -0.95 0.72
N TYR A 79 -13.37 -0.47 -0.09
CA TYR A 79 -13.74 0.33 -1.25
C TYR A 79 -14.68 -0.45 -2.18
N PHE A 80 -14.34 -1.68 -2.49
CA PHE A 80 -15.18 -2.45 -3.42
C PHE A 80 -16.49 -2.86 -2.79
N LEU A 81 -16.51 -3.19 -1.51
CA LEU A 81 -17.77 -3.51 -0.86
C LEU A 81 -18.67 -2.29 -0.69
N ASP A 82 -18.09 -1.12 -0.43
CA ASP A 82 -18.86 0.12 -0.35
C ASP A 82 -19.46 0.50 -1.70
N ASN A 83 -18.84 0.07 -2.79
CA ASN A 83 -19.30 0.40 -4.15
C ASN A 83 -19.99 -0.77 -4.81
N LEU A 84 -20.47 -1.72 -4.03
CA LEU A 84 -21.04 -2.94 -4.59
C LEU A 84 -22.25 -2.67 -5.47
N ASP A 85 -23.09 -1.67 -5.12
CA ASP A 85 -24.26 -1.34 -5.94
C ASP A 85 -23.85 -0.96 -7.36
N ARG A 86 -22.76 -0.23 -7.49
CA ARG A 86 -22.27 0.18 -8.81
C ARG A 86 -21.54 -0.97 -9.50
N ILE A 87 -20.66 -1.63 -8.76
CA ILE A 87 -19.80 -2.67 -9.33
C ILE A 87 -20.60 -3.91 -9.70
N GLY A 88 -21.67 -4.18 -8.95
CA GLY A 88 -22.49 -5.36 -9.16
C GLY A 88 -23.47 -5.27 -10.31
N GLN A 89 -23.44 -4.20 -11.10
CA GLN A 89 -24.37 -4.05 -12.23
C GLN A 89 -23.83 -4.77 -13.46
N LEU A 90 -24.75 -5.27 -14.27
CA LEU A 90 -24.34 -5.97 -15.49
C LEU A 90 -23.63 -5.06 -16.48
N ASN A 91 -23.97 -3.78 -16.47
CA ASN A 91 -23.35 -2.81 -17.37
C ASN A 91 -22.16 -2.08 -16.73
N TYR A 92 -21.64 -2.63 -15.65
CA TYR A 92 -20.52 -2.02 -14.95
C TYR A 92 -19.32 -1.86 -15.87
N PHE A 93 -18.70 -0.68 -15.82
CA PHE A 93 -17.45 -0.40 -16.52
C PHE A 93 -16.50 0.26 -15.52
N PRO A 94 -15.28 -0.27 -15.34
CA PRO A 94 -14.41 0.24 -14.29
C PRO A 94 -14.00 1.70 -14.48
N SER A 95 -14.02 2.44 -13.39
CA SER A 95 -13.47 3.78 -13.38
C SER A 95 -11.95 3.69 -13.18
N LYS A 96 -11.26 4.83 -13.38
CA LYS A 96 -9.82 4.86 -13.10
C LYS A 96 -9.53 4.47 -11.66
N GLN A 97 -10.36 4.93 -10.73
CA GLN A 97 -10.19 4.59 -9.32
C GLN A 97 -10.31 3.09 -9.11
N ASP A 98 -11.31 2.47 -9.75
CA ASP A 98 -11.47 1.02 -9.64
C ASP A 98 -10.23 0.29 -10.11
N ILE A 99 -9.67 0.72 -11.24
CA ILE A 99 -8.49 0.07 -11.81
C ILE A 99 -7.30 0.20 -10.88
N LEU A 100 -7.07 1.39 -10.35
CA LEU A 100 -5.94 1.61 -9.45
C LEU A 100 -6.06 0.79 -8.18
N LEU A 101 -7.28 0.69 -7.62
CA LEU A 101 -7.47 0.00 -6.35
C LEU A 101 -7.56 -1.51 -6.51
N ALA A 102 -7.76 -2.03 -7.73
CA ALA A 102 -7.74 -3.46 -7.98
C ALA A 102 -6.33 -4.00 -8.20
N ARG A 103 -5.32 -3.21 -7.93
CA ARG A 103 -3.91 -3.53 -8.17
C ARG A 103 -3.54 -4.89 -7.56
N LYS A 104 -2.83 -5.69 -8.36
CA LYS A 104 -2.27 -6.94 -7.88
C LYS A 104 -0.81 -6.74 -7.50
N ALA A 105 -0.33 -7.55 -6.56
CA ALA A 105 1.08 -7.50 -6.17
C ALA A 105 1.96 -7.83 -7.37
N THR A 106 3.06 -7.07 -7.50
CA THR A 106 4.01 -7.30 -8.57
C THR A 106 4.89 -8.51 -8.24
N LYS A 107 5.08 -9.38 -9.22
CA LYS A 107 6.02 -10.49 -9.11
C LYS A 107 7.10 -10.29 -10.16
N GLY A 108 8.36 -10.48 -9.73
CA GLY A 108 9.48 -10.31 -10.63
C GLY A 108 9.73 -8.85 -10.96
N ILE A 109 10.12 -8.61 -12.20
CA ILE A 109 10.52 -7.29 -12.67
C ILE A 109 9.67 -6.90 -13.85
N VAL A 110 9.05 -5.73 -13.78
CA VAL A 110 8.23 -5.20 -14.85
C VAL A 110 8.76 -3.82 -15.23
N GLU A 111 9.07 -3.63 -16.49
CA GLU A 111 9.59 -2.37 -16.99
C GLU A 111 8.51 -1.58 -17.70
N HIS A 112 8.46 -0.29 -17.41
CA HIS A 112 7.51 0.63 -18.04
C HIS A 112 8.27 1.79 -18.64
N ASP A 113 8.12 1.99 -19.94
CA ASP A 113 8.73 3.12 -20.63
C ASP A 113 7.69 4.20 -20.85
N PHE A 114 8.10 5.45 -20.62
CA PHE A 114 7.22 6.58 -20.90
C PHE A 114 8.05 7.83 -21.14
N ILE A 115 7.41 8.83 -21.73
CA ILE A 115 8.06 10.07 -22.09
C ILE A 115 7.34 11.22 -21.42
N ILE A 116 8.10 12.05 -20.71
CA ILE A 116 7.54 13.22 -20.04
C ILE A 116 8.30 14.44 -20.53
N LYS A 117 7.59 15.37 -21.18
CA LYS A 117 8.19 16.59 -21.73
C LYS A 117 9.40 16.23 -22.59
N LYS A 118 9.21 15.23 -23.47
CA LYS A 118 10.20 14.79 -24.46
C LYS A 118 11.41 14.09 -23.85
N ILE A 119 11.37 13.77 -22.56
CA ILE A 119 12.45 13.04 -21.91
C ILE A 119 11.99 11.61 -21.65
N PRO A 120 12.72 10.62 -22.15
CA PRO A 120 12.33 9.22 -21.91
C PRO A 120 12.70 8.78 -20.50
N PHE A 121 11.79 8.07 -19.86
CA PHE A 121 11.98 7.49 -18.55
C PHE A 121 11.71 5.98 -18.63
N LYS A 122 12.47 5.21 -17.91
CA LYS A 122 12.18 3.79 -17.72
C LYS A 122 11.96 3.55 -16.23
N MET A 123 10.75 3.14 -15.89
CA MET A 123 10.43 2.80 -14.51
C MET A 123 10.48 1.28 -14.36
N VAL A 124 11.32 0.81 -13.46
CA VAL A 124 11.47 -0.63 -13.22
C VAL A 124 10.74 -0.96 -11.93
N ASP A 125 9.61 -1.64 -12.07
CA ASP A 125 8.75 -2.00 -10.95
C ASP A 125 9.09 -3.41 -10.50
N VAL A 126 9.34 -3.58 -9.21
CA VAL A 126 9.79 -4.87 -8.66
C VAL A 126 8.85 -5.30 -7.55
N GLY A 127 8.76 -6.60 -7.33
CA GLY A 127 7.93 -7.13 -6.25
C GLY A 127 8.51 -6.78 -4.89
N GLY A 128 7.61 -6.42 -3.95
CA GLY A 128 8.03 -5.96 -2.64
C GLY A 128 8.04 -7.00 -1.55
N GLN A 129 7.42 -8.16 -1.77
CA GLN A 129 7.39 -9.22 -0.77
C GLN A 129 8.77 -9.84 -0.59
N ARG A 130 9.02 -10.43 0.57
CA ARG A 130 10.35 -10.98 0.88
C ARG A 130 10.84 -11.92 -0.19
N SER A 131 9.96 -12.77 -0.72
CA SER A 131 10.35 -13.75 -1.74
C SER A 131 10.79 -13.11 -3.04
N GLN A 132 10.42 -11.84 -3.27
CA GLN A 132 10.73 -11.13 -4.51
C GLN A 132 11.97 -10.26 -4.42
N ARG A 133 12.47 -10.00 -3.21
CA ARG A 133 13.51 -8.98 -3.03
C ARG A 133 14.86 -9.39 -3.59
N GLN A 134 15.14 -10.68 -3.69
CA GLN A 134 16.39 -11.13 -4.28
C GLN A 134 16.50 -10.74 -5.75
N LYS A 135 15.37 -10.52 -6.40
CA LYS A 135 15.37 -10.10 -7.80
C LYS A 135 15.71 -8.63 -7.98
N TRP A 136 15.68 -7.86 -6.90
CA TRP A 136 16.00 -6.44 -6.95
C TRP A 136 17.42 -6.20 -7.49
N PHE A 137 18.35 -7.08 -7.16
CA PHE A 137 19.75 -6.90 -7.54
C PHE A 137 19.93 -6.87 -9.04
N GLN A 138 19.04 -7.51 -9.80
CA GLN A 138 19.10 -7.51 -11.25
C GLN A 138 18.82 -6.14 -11.84
N CYS A 139 18.19 -5.26 -11.08
CA CYS A 139 17.78 -3.94 -11.56
C CYS A 139 18.76 -2.83 -11.18
N PHE A 140 19.70 -3.10 -10.28
CA PHE A 140 20.49 -2.02 -9.66
C PHE A 140 21.55 -1.46 -10.57
N ASP A 141 21.90 -2.15 -11.64
CA ASP A 141 22.93 -1.68 -12.54
C ASP A 141 22.33 -0.62 -13.48
N GLY A 142 22.98 0.53 -13.54
CA GLY A 142 22.60 1.57 -14.48
C GLY A 142 21.42 2.43 -14.08
N ILE A 143 20.89 2.26 -12.86
CA ILE A 143 19.78 3.13 -12.43
C ILE A 143 20.28 4.48 -11.98
N THR A 144 19.44 5.49 -12.15
CA THR A 144 19.77 6.85 -11.72
C THR A 144 19.10 7.23 -10.41
N SER A 145 17.97 6.62 -10.10
CA SER A 145 17.21 6.98 -8.92
C SER A 145 16.45 5.79 -8.39
N ILE A 146 16.18 5.82 -7.10
CA ILE A 146 15.33 4.83 -6.44
C ILE A 146 14.16 5.58 -5.80
N LEU A 147 12.94 5.18 -6.16
CA LEU A 147 11.75 5.67 -5.48
C LEU A 147 11.38 4.64 -4.42
N PHE A 148 11.55 5.02 -3.17
CA PHE A 148 11.25 4.12 -2.07
C PHE A 148 9.87 4.44 -1.53
N MET A 149 8.93 3.53 -1.74
CA MET A 149 7.52 3.74 -1.42
C MET A 149 7.17 3.01 -0.14
N VAL A 150 6.55 3.72 0.80
CA VAL A 150 6.14 3.17 2.08
C VAL A 150 4.66 3.44 2.29
N SER A 151 3.93 2.43 2.77
CA SER A 151 2.54 2.65 3.18
C SER A 151 2.54 3.23 4.59
N SER A 152 2.31 4.53 4.69
CA SER A 152 2.44 5.24 5.95
C SER A 152 1.39 4.84 6.98
N SER A 153 0.29 4.24 6.54
CA SER A 153 -0.84 3.93 7.41
C SER A 153 -0.76 2.54 8.03
N GLU A 154 0.34 1.81 7.84
CA GLU A 154 0.41 0.42 8.27
C GLU A 154 1.18 0.22 9.57
N TYR A 155 1.18 1.22 10.43
CA TYR A 155 1.96 1.13 11.68
C TYR A 155 1.37 0.11 12.67
N ASP A 156 0.14 -0.32 12.46
CA ASP A 156 -0.51 -1.32 13.33
C ASP A 156 -0.60 -2.70 12.68
N GLN A 157 0.13 -2.94 11.60
CA GLN A 157 0.01 -4.18 10.85
C GLN A 157 1.32 -4.94 10.82
N VAL A 158 1.18 -6.25 10.61
CA VAL A 158 2.34 -7.14 10.50
C VAL A 158 2.41 -7.70 9.09
N LEU A 159 3.58 -8.25 8.75
CA LEU A 159 3.78 -8.86 7.44
C LEU A 159 2.95 -10.12 7.28
N MET A 160 2.49 -10.36 6.04
CA MET A 160 1.83 -11.62 5.73
C MET A 160 2.80 -12.79 5.83
N GLU A 161 4.06 -12.54 5.53
CA GLU A 161 5.07 -13.59 5.44
C GLU A 161 5.34 -14.27 6.78
N ASP A 162 5.35 -13.52 7.88
CA ASP A 162 5.65 -14.11 9.17
C ASP A 162 4.61 -13.79 10.25
N ARG A 163 3.71 -12.86 9.99
CA ARG A 163 2.63 -12.46 10.90
C ARG A 163 3.13 -11.98 12.26
N ARG A 164 4.37 -11.48 12.31
CA ARG A 164 4.97 -10.97 13.53
C ARG A 164 5.65 -9.64 13.35
N THR A 165 6.36 -9.45 12.24
CA THR A 165 7.14 -8.25 12.00
C THR A 165 6.23 -7.10 11.61
N ASN A 166 6.36 -5.97 12.30
CA ASN A 166 5.60 -4.76 11.97
C ASN A 166 6.00 -4.28 10.58
N ARG A 167 5.01 -3.95 9.76
CA ARG A 167 5.27 -3.58 8.37
C ARG A 167 6.11 -2.32 8.24
N LEU A 168 5.90 -1.33 9.09
CA LEU A 168 6.72 -0.12 9.03
C LEU A 168 8.14 -0.38 9.47
N VAL A 169 8.32 -1.20 10.49
CA VAL A 169 9.67 -1.57 10.93
C VAL A 169 10.41 -2.29 9.81
N GLU A 170 9.72 -3.18 9.12
CA GLU A 170 10.33 -3.88 7.98
C GLU A 170 10.76 -2.88 6.92
N SER A 171 9.89 -1.93 6.59
CA SER A 171 10.21 -0.90 5.59
C SER A 171 11.42 -0.05 6.03
N MET A 172 11.48 0.29 7.31
CA MET A 172 12.61 1.05 7.83
C MET A 172 13.91 0.27 7.68
N ASN A 173 13.87 -1.03 7.95
CA ASN A 173 15.06 -1.85 7.85
C ASN A 173 15.52 -2.01 6.41
N ILE A 174 14.58 -2.17 5.49
CA ILE A 174 14.94 -2.23 4.06
C ILE A 174 15.52 -0.90 3.61
N PHE A 175 14.91 0.20 4.03
CA PHE A 175 15.39 1.53 3.69
C PHE A 175 16.82 1.73 4.21
N GLU A 176 17.09 1.27 5.43
CA GLU A 176 18.42 1.37 6.01
C GLU A 176 19.45 0.66 5.15
N THR A 177 19.13 -0.54 4.68
CA THR A 177 20.03 -1.29 3.83
C THR A 177 20.29 -0.55 2.51
N ILE A 178 19.26 0.00 1.92
CA ILE A 178 19.39 0.66 0.61
C ILE A 178 20.11 2.00 0.73
N VAL A 179 19.71 2.82 1.69
CA VAL A 179 20.26 4.17 1.78
C VAL A 179 21.73 4.19 2.18
N ASN A 180 22.19 3.15 2.87
CA ASN A 180 23.56 3.05 3.31
C ASN A 180 24.44 2.18 2.42
N ASN A 181 23.90 1.69 1.32
CA ASN A 181 24.66 0.83 0.41
C ASN A 181 25.63 1.67 -0.40
N LYS A 182 26.91 1.32 -0.34
CA LYS A 182 27.95 2.08 -1.01
C LYS A 182 27.83 2.04 -2.53
N LEU A 183 27.18 1.02 -3.08
CA LEU A 183 26.98 0.94 -4.52
C LEU A 183 26.06 2.04 -5.05
N PHE A 184 25.29 2.66 -4.18
CA PHE A 184 24.33 3.71 -4.58
C PHE A 184 24.87 5.11 -4.32
N PHE A 185 26.20 5.27 -4.33
CA PHE A 185 26.78 6.57 -3.99
C PHE A 185 26.33 7.68 -4.95
N ASN A 186 26.01 7.34 -6.19
CA ASN A 186 25.56 8.34 -7.18
C ASN A 186 24.10 8.16 -7.57
N VAL A 187 23.33 7.41 -6.77
CA VAL A 187 21.93 7.19 -7.04
C VAL A 187 21.10 8.06 -6.11
N SER A 188 20.16 8.83 -6.67
CA SER A 188 19.25 9.64 -5.86
C SER A 188 18.21 8.72 -5.23
N ILE A 189 18.00 8.86 -3.93
CA ILE A 189 17.01 8.07 -3.23
C ILE A 189 15.91 8.99 -2.74
N ILE A 190 14.68 8.72 -3.16
CA ILE A 190 13.54 9.56 -2.87
C ILE A 190 12.55 8.76 -2.06
N LEU A 191 12.22 9.25 -0.88
CA LEU A 191 11.31 8.57 0.03
C LEU A 191 9.90 9.11 -0.15
N PHE A 192 8.95 8.20 -0.41
CA PHE A 192 7.54 8.52 -0.48
C PHE A 192 6.80 7.81 0.65
N LEU A 193 6.14 8.56 1.49
CA LEU A 193 5.26 8.04 2.52
C LEU A 193 3.84 8.09 1.99
N ASN A 194 3.45 7.00 1.34
CA ASN A 194 2.21 6.94 0.59
C ASN A 194 1.02 6.59 1.46
N LYS A 195 -0.15 6.66 0.89
CA LYS A 195 -1.43 6.34 1.53
C LYS A 195 -1.75 7.30 2.66
N MET A 196 -1.50 8.57 2.41
CA MET A 196 -1.81 9.60 3.39
C MET A 196 -3.31 9.65 3.71
N ASP A 197 -4.16 9.37 2.72
CA ASP A 197 -5.59 9.36 2.96
C ASP A 197 -5.98 8.33 4.02
N LEU A 198 -5.34 7.16 3.99
CA LEU A 198 -5.60 6.13 4.98
C LEU A 198 -4.99 6.50 6.33
N LEU A 199 -3.84 7.17 6.31
CA LEU A 199 -3.21 7.62 7.55
C LEU A 199 -4.09 8.64 8.27
N VAL A 200 -4.68 9.56 7.53
CA VAL A 200 -5.57 10.56 8.11
C VAL A 200 -6.69 9.89 8.89
N GLU A 201 -7.26 8.83 8.32
CA GLU A 201 -8.33 8.12 9.00
C GLU A 201 -7.83 7.30 10.19
N LYS A 202 -6.67 6.68 10.04
CA LYS A 202 -6.18 5.77 11.08
C LYS A 202 -5.79 6.52 12.36
N VAL A 203 -5.17 7.69 12.24
CA VAL A 203 -4.74 8.40 13.45
C VAL A 203 -5.93 8.82 14.33
N LYS A 204 -7.13 8.89 13.74
CA LYS A 204 -8.30 9.24 14.52
C LYS A 204 -8.66 8.18 15.56
N THR A 205 -8.36 6.91 15.28
CA THR A 205 -8.83 5.81 16.12
C THR A 205 -7.74 4.89 16.65
N VAL A 206 -6.57 4.84 16.02
CA VAL A 206 -5.51 3.91 16.40
C VAL A 206 -4.27 4.69 16.81
N SER A 207 -3.84 4.52 18.06
CA SER A 207 -2.66 5.22 18.56
C SER A 207 -1.39 4.53 18.09
N ILE A 208 -0.51 5.29 17.43
CA ILE A 208 0.78 4.77 16.99
C ILE A 208 1.66 4.42 18.19
N LYS A 209 1.44 5.07 19.34
CA LYS A 209 2.26 4.81 20.52
C LYS A 209 2.10 3.37 21.02
N LYS A 210 0.98 2.75 20.71
CA LYS A 210 0.76 1.36 21.08
C LYS A 210 1.76 0.43 20.38
N TYR A 211 2.26 0.84 19.22
CA TYR A 211 3.16 0.01 18.41
C TYR A 211 4.59 0.55 18.37
N PHE A 212 4.75 1.83 18.64
CA PHE A 212 6.06 2.50 18.66
C PHE A 212 6.15 3.27 19.98
N SER A 213 6.69 2.61 20.99
CA SER A 213 6.64 3.12 22.36
C SER A 213 7.46 4.40 22.55
N ASP A 214 8.42 4.67 21.67
CA ASP A 214 9.24 5.88 21.76
C ASP A 214 8.58 7.09 21.12
N PHE A 215 7.36 6.93 20.60
CA PHE A 215 6.64 8.05 20.01
C PHE A 215 6.35 9.10 21.09
N LYS A 216 6.62 10.35 20.75
CA LYS A 216 6.31 11.49 21.61
C LYS A 216 5.46 12.47 20.82
N GLY A 217 4.43 12.99 21.47
CA GLY A 217 3.47 13.85 20.85
C GLY A 217 2.07 13.31 21.01
N ASP A 218 1.15 13.87 20.25
CA ASP A 218 -0.25 13.47 20.31
C ASP A 218 -0.50 12.40 19.24
N PRO A 219 -0.82 11.16 19.64
CA PRO A 219 -1.00 10.10 18.64
C PRO A 219 -2.25 10.30 17.78
N HIS A 220 -3.11 11.24 18.12
CA HIS A 220 -4.30 11.54 17.33
C HIS A 220 -4.14 12.82 16.51
N ARG A 221 -2.96 13.39 16.51
CA ARG A 221 -2.67 14.58 15.70
C ARG A 221 -1.83 14.15 14.51
N LEU A 222 -2.38 14.35 13.31
CA LEU A 222 -1.73 13.88 12.09
C LEU A 222 -0.31 14.41 11.96
N GLU A 223 -0.11 15.69 12.22
CA GLU A 223 1.21 16.30 12.05
C GLU A 223 2.26 15.67 12.95
N ASP A 224 1.88 15.32 14.18
CA ASP A 224 2.82 14.69 15.10
C ASP A 224 3.21 13.30 14.61
N VAL A 225 2.25 12.55 14.08
CA VAL A 225 2.53 11.21 13.56
C VAL A 225 3.39 11.31 12.31
N GLN A 226 3.08 12.24 11.42
CA GLN A 226 3.87 12.43 10.21
C GLN A 226 5.32 12.78 10.52
N ARG A 227 5.52 13.70 11.47
CA ARG A 227 6.86 14.10 11.85
C ARG A 227 7.64 12.92 12.42
N TYR A 228 6.99 12.12 13.24
CA TYR A 228 7.62 10.96 13.83
C TYR A 228 8.06 9.96 12.76
N LEU A 229 7.19 9.68 11.78
CA LEU A 229 7.53 8.73 10.74
C LEU A 229 8.72 9.20 9.91
N VAL A 230 8.74 10.48 9.56
CA VAL A 230 9.87 11.03 8.82
C VAL A 230 11.16 10.87 9.63
N GLN A 231 11.10 11.14 10.92
CA GLN A 231 12.28 11.01 11.78
C GLN A 231 12.75 9.56 11.85
N CYS A 232 11.83 8.61 11.90
CA CYS A 232 12.21 7.21 11.97
C CYS A 232 13.03 6.78 10.75
N PHE A 233 12.61 7.20 9.57
CA PHE A 233 13.36 6.87 8.37
C PHE A 233 14.67 7.65 8.30
N ASP A 234 14.64 8.91 8.68
CA ASP A 234 15.84 9.73 8.63
C ASP A 234 16.93 9.19 9.55
N ARG A 235 16.57 8.65 10.72
CA ARG A 235 17.54 8.11 11.65
C ARG A 235 18.26 6.88 11.12
N LYS A 236 17.73 6.24 10.08
CA LYS A 236 18.39 5.07 9.50
C LYS A 236 19.56 5.41 8.61
N ARG A 237 19.75 6.68 8.28
CA ARG A 237 20.84 7.11 7.41
C ARG A 237 22.12 7.29 8.21
N ARG A 238 23.18 6.59 7.81
CA ARG A 238 24.48 6.71 8.46
C ARG A 238 25.32 7.83 7.87
N ASN A 239 25.35 7.93 6.54
CA ASN A 239 26.11 8.97 5.86
C ASN A 239 25.17 10.12 5.53
N ARG A 240 25.36 11.25 6.21
CA ARG A 240 24.52 12.41 6.07
C ARG A 240 24.99 13.41 5.03
N SER A 241 26.16 13.17 4.43
CA SER A 241 26.72 14.08 3.44
C SER A 241 25.94 13.99 2.13
N LYS A 242 25.29 12.86 1.86
CA LYS A 242 24.43 12.71 0.70
C LYS A 242 22.98 12.77 1.15
N PRO A 243 22.27 13.84 0.85
CA PRO A 243 20.89 13.93 1.29
C PRO A 243 20.00 12.93 0.55
N VAL A 244 19.15 12.27 1.31
CA VAL A 244 18.01 11.59 0.70
C VAL A 244 17.07 12.69 0.26
N VAL A 245 16.73 12.69 -1.01
CA VAL A 245 15.82 13.70 -1.51
C VAL A 245 14.46 13.42 -0.89
N SER A 246 14.04 14.34 -0.06
CA SER A 246 12.71 14.27 0.49
C SER A 246 12.00 15.54 0.08
N PRO A 247 11.12 15.43 -0.91
CA PRO A 247 10.34 16.60 -1.28
C PRO A 247 9.65 17.13 -0.03
N PRO A 248 9.38 18.43 0.04
CA PRO A 248 8.64 18.95 1.19
C PRO A 248 7.34 18.21 1.42
N HIS A 249 6.91 17.45 0.44
CA HIS A 249 5.68 16.67 0.54
C HIS A 249 6.00 15.19 0.45
N HIS A 250 6.55 14.67 1.54
CA HIS A 250 6.84 13.24 1.66
C HIS A 250 5.59 12.38 1.58
N PHE A 251 4.47 12.93 2.05
CA PHE A 251 3.25 12.15 2.19
C PHE A 251 2.41 12.30 0.95
N THR A 252 2.05 11.16 0.37
CA THR A 252 1.35 11.14 -0.91
C THR A 252 0.12 10.25 -0.82
N THR A 253 -0.78 10.44 -1.77
CA THR A 253 -1.89 9.56 -2.03
C THR A 253 -1.81 9.17 -3.49
N ALA A 254 -1.24 8.01 -3.77
CA ALA A 254 -0.90 7.63 -5.15
C ALA A 254 -2.12 7.47 -6.04
N ILE A 255 -3.28 7.21 -5.44
CA ILE A 255 -4.51 7.10 -6.22
C ILE A 255 -5.16 8.46 -6.51
N ASP A 256 -4.61 9.54 -5.98
CA ASP A 256 -5.07 10.90 -6.27
C ASP A 256 -4.20 11.46 -7.39
N THR A 257 -4.75 11.54 -8.58
CA THR A 257 -3.99 11.96 -9.75
C THR A 257 -3.40 13.35 -9.58
N GLU A 258 -4.15 14.29 -9.00
CA GLU A 258 -3.65 15.64 -8.82
C GLU A 258 -2.51 15.69 -7.82
N ASN A 259 -2.61 14.94 -6.73
CA ASN A 259 -1.54 14.88 -5.75
C ASN A 259 -0.27 14.32 -6.39
N ILE A 260 -0.40 13.23 -7.12
CA ILE A 260 0.76 12.58 -7.75
C ILE A 260 1.35 13.46 -8.87
N ARG A 261 0.50 14.17 -9.62
CA ARG A 261 1.02 15.07 -10.65
C ARG A 261 1.91 16.14 -10.03
N PHE A 262 1.44 16.74 -8.93
CA PHE A 262 2.20 17.77 -8.25
C PHE A 262 3.53 17.22 -7.71
N VAL A 263 3.46 16.09 -7.00
CA VAL A 263 4.64 15.47 -6.41
C VAL A 263 5.62 15.03 -7.51
N PHE A 264 5.08 14.46 -8.59
CA PHE A 264 5.94 13.95 -9.65
C PHE A 264 6.72 15.06 -10.34
N HIS A 265 6.11 16.24 -10.55
CA HIS A 265 6.83 17.34 -11.16
C HIS A 265 8.03 17.77 -10.32
N ALA A 266 7.86 17.81 -8.99
CA ALA A 266 8.96 18.15 -8.12
C ALA A 266 10.06 17.08 -8.16
N VAL A 267 9.65 15.80 -8.14
CA VAL A 267 10.61 14.69 -8.18
C VAL A 267 11.37 14.67 -9.50
N LYS A 268 10.64 14.88 -10.60
CA LYS A 268 11.27 14.86 -11.93
C LYS A 268 12.38 15.89 -12.03
N ASP A 269 12.09 17.10 -11.56
CA ASP A 269 13.11 18.15 -11.62
C ASP A 269 14.31 17.79 -10.76
N THR A 270 14.10 17.19 -9.61
CA THR A 270 15.20 16.76 -8.75
C THR A 270 16.06 15.71 -9.44
N ILE A 271 15.43 14.72 -10.05
CA ILE A 271 16.16 13.65 -10.74
C ILE A 271 17.00 14.25 -11.87
N LEU A 272 16.44 15.15 -12.65
CA LEU A 272 17.16 15.75 -13.76
C LEU A 272 18.32 16.60 -13.27
N GLN A 273 18.15 17.35 -12.19
CA GLN A 273 19.23 18.16 -11.65
C GLN A 273 20.36 17.31 -11.14
N GLU A 274 20.08 16.21 -10.46
CA GLU A 274 21.12 15.33 -9.98
C GLU A 274 21.87 14.68 -11.12
N ASN A 275 21.17 14.29 -12.18
CA ASN A 275 21.84 13.71 -13.34
C ASN A 275 22.74 14.73 -14.03
N LEU A 276 22.29 15.98 -14.13
CA LEU A 276 23.11 17.03 -14.71
C LEU A 276 24.38 17.28 -13.89
N LYS A 277 24.27 17.25 -12.56
CA LYS A 277 25.44 17.40 -11.73
C LYS A 277 26.45 16.29 -11.99
N ASP A 278 25.99 15.07 -12.12
CA ASP A 278 26.88 13.95 -12.40
C ASP A 278 27.61 14.14 -13.74
N ILE A 279 26.88 14.59 -14.75
CA ILE A 279 27.47 14.84 -16.07
C ILE A 279 28.51 15.93 -15.99
N MET A 280 28.21 17.02 -15.30
CA MET A 280 29.11 18.15 -15.22
C MET A 280 30.38 17.85 -14.42
N LEU A 281 30.28 16.91 -13.48
CA LEU A 281 31.45 16.53 -12.70
C LEU A 281 32.39 15.59 -13.45
N GLN A 282 31.91 14.98 -14.52
CA GLN A 282 32.74 14.14 -15.35
C GLN A 282 33.52 14.98 -16.35
#